data_6ea01e1cba2efdb713c15493c7d457c0
#
_entry.id   6ea01e1cba2efdb713c15493c7d457c0
#
_cell.length_a   1.000
_cell.length_b   1.000
_cell.length_c   1.000
_cell.angle_alpha   90.00
_cell.angle_beta   90.00
_cell.angle_gamma   90.00
#
_symmetry.space_group_name_H-M   'P 1'
#
loop_
_entity.id
_entity.type
_entity.pdbx_description
1 polymer ?
#
loop_
_entity_poly.entity_id
_entity_poly.type
_entity_poly.pdbx_seq_one_letter_code
_entity_poly.pdbx_strand_id
1 'polypeptide(L)' 'MDYQKAILDKVSTGLRLRMLRCKSALTHEDLAGLLQLKSPRVIYDWESGMKIPNAENLYNLALIFNMKMEDLLVMICSF' A
#
# COMPACT_ATOMS: atom_id res chain seq x y z
N MET A 1 -21.55 -8.47 -20.80
CA MET A 1 -20.34 -7.86 -20.25
C MET A 1 -19.62 -8.86 -19.37
N ASP A 2 -18.37 -9.16 -19.68
CA ASP A 2 -17.60 -10.19 -18.99
C ASP A 2 -16.83 -9.57 -17.83
N TYR A 3 -17.55 -9.29 -16.76
CA TYR A 3 -16.97 -8.74 -15.56
C TYR A 3 -16.65 -9.86 -14.59
N GLN A 4 -15.41 -9.91 -14.16
CA GLN A 4 -14.97 -10.78 -13.07
C GLN A 4 -14.56 -9.91 -11.89
N LYS A 5 -15.09 -10.22 -10.72
CA LYS A 5 -14.76 -9.45 -9.52
C LYS A 5 -13.30 -9.69 -9.15
N ALA A 6 -12.56 -8.61 -9.01
CA ALA A 6 -11.20 -8.66 -8.48
C ALA A 6 -11.24 -8.52 -6.97
N ILE A 7 -10.38 -9.28 -6.30
CA ILE A 7 -10.27 -9.28 -4.84
C ILE A 7 -8.88 -8.79 -4.47
N LEU A 8 -8.81 -7.91 -3.48
CA LEU A 8 -7.52 -7.40 -3.01
C LEU A 8 -6.80 -8.47 -2.19
N ASP A 9 -5.57 -8.78 -2.60
CA ASP A 9 -4.66 -9.62 -1.80
C ASP A 9 -3.93 -8.72 -0.81
N LYS A 10 -4.41 -8.71 0.42
CA LYS A 10 -3.90 -7.80 1.46
C LYS A 10 -2.45 -8.09 1.80
N VAL A 11 -2.08 -9.36 1.90
CA VAL A 11 -0.72 -9.75 2.27
C VAL A 11 0.26 -9.36 1.18
N SER A 12 -0.05 -9.70 -0.07
CA SER A 12 0.83 -9.38 -1.20
C SER A 12 0.93 -7.87 -1.42
N THR A 13 -0.16 -7.14 -1.22
CA THR A 13 -0.15 -5.67 -1.29
C THR A 13 0.76 -5.10 -0.21
N GLY A 14 0.68 -5.63 1.01
CA GLY A 14 1.55 -5.21 2.10
C GLY A 14 3.02 -5.46 1.82
N LEU A 15 3.35 -6.62 1.24
CA LEU A 15 4.72 -6.92 0.83
C LEU A 15 5.21 -5.96 -0.25
N ARG A 16 4.36 -5.60 -1.19
CA ARG A 16 4.70 -4.62 -2.22
C ARG A 16 5.00 -3.26 -1.62
N LEU A 17 4.17 -2.80 -0.68
CA LEU A 17 4.40 -1.53 0.01
C LEU A 17 5.73 -1.55 0.74
N ARG A 18 6.05 -2.65 1.42
CA ARG A 18 7.32 -2.81 2.10
C ARG A 18 8.49 -2.74 1.13
N MET A 19 8.41 -3.44 0.00
CA MET A 19 9.44 -3.41 -1.03
C MET A 19 9.68 -1.99 -1.54
N LEU A 20 8.60 -1.26 -1.83
CA LEU A 20 8.69 0.11 -2.32
C LEU A 20 9.32 1.03 -1.28
N ARG A 21 8.92 0.89 -0.02
CA ARG A 21 9.50 1.67 1.06
C ARG A 21 11.00 1.41 1.20
N CYS A 22 11.39 0.14 1.25
CA CYS A 22 12.79 -0.24 1.39
C CYS A 22 13.62 0.22 0.19
N LYS A 23 13.08 0.07 -1.02
CA LYS A 23 13.75 0.51 -2.24
C LYS A 23 13.94 2.02 -2.26
N SER A 24 13.04 2.75 -1.63
CA SER A 24 13.13 4.21 -1.51
C SER A 24 13.99 4.67 -0.33
N ALA A 25 14.59 3.74 0.40
CA ALA A 25 15.43 3.99 1.57
C ALA A 25 14.69 4.77 2.67
N LEU A 26 13.38 4.55 2.80
CA LEU A 26 12.56 5.18 3.82
C LEU A 26 12.36 4.25 5.01
N THR A 27 12.49 4.79 6.22
CA THR A 27 12.08 4.07 7.42
C THR A 27 10.56 4.17 7.57
N HIS A 28 10.01 3.37 8.50
CA HIS A 28 8.59 3.49 8.82
C HIS A 28 8.26 4.89 9.35
N GLU A 29 9.16 5.46 10.16
CA GLU A 29 9.00 6.81 10.69
C GLU A 29 9.04 7.86 9.58
N ASP A 30 9.95 7.70 8.61
CA ASP A 30 10.05 8.61 7.47
C ASP A 30 8.75 8.64 6.68
N LEU A 31 8.23 7.47 6.37
CA LEU A 31 7.00 7.36 5.59
C LEU A 31 5.80 7.87 6.37
N ALA A 32 5.73 7.57 7.66
CA ALA A 32 4.68 8.09 8.51
C ALA A 32 4.71 9.62 8.56
N GLY A 33 5.90 10.21 8.60
CA GLY A 33 6.06 11.66 8.57
C GLY A 33 5.58 12.27 7.28
N LEU A 34 5.93 11.66 6.13
CA LEU A 34 5.49 12.13 4.83
C LEU A 34 3.96 12.08 4.69
N LEU A 35 3.34 11.05 5.23
CA LEU A 35 1.90 10.87 5.19
C LEU A 35 1.17 11.59 6.33
N GLN A 36 1.90 12.26 7.20
CA GLN A 36 1.35 12.97 8.36
C GLN A 36 0.51 12.07 9.27
N LEU A 37 0.98 10.84 9.46
CA LEU A 37 0.34 9.89 10.35
C LEU A 37 0.82 10.12 11.79
N LYS A 38 -0.04 9.81 12.75
CA LYS A 38 0.30 9.99 14.18
C LYS A 38 1.37 9.02 14.66
N SER A 39 1.49 7.87 14.01
CA SER A 39 2.38 6.81 14.46
C SER A 39 2.80 5.95 13.26
N PRO A 40 4.04 5.42 13.25
CA PRO A 40 4.46 4.47 12.21
C PRO A 40 3.76 3.12 12.32
N ARG A 41 3.05 2.84 13.41
CA ARG A 41 2.34 1.58 13.63
C ARG A 41 1.40 1.24 12.47
N VAL A 42 0.74 2.26 11.91
CA VAL A 42 -0.19 2.09 10.79
C VAL A 42 0.52 1.45 9.60
N ILE A 43 1.77 1.86 9.34
CA ILE A 43 2.53 1.32 8.21
C ILE A 43 2.89 -0.14 8.43
N TYR A 44 3.25 -0.52 9.66
CA TYR A 44 3.48 -1.92 9.99
C TYR A 44 2.22 -2.76 9.73
N ASP A 45 1.05 -2.24 10.08
CA ASP A 45 -0.22 -2.93 9.85
C ASP A 45 -0.50 -3.11 8.35
N TRP A 46 -0.19 -2.11 7.53
CA TRP A 46 -0.32 -2.22 6.07
C TRP A 46 0.64 -3.27 5.51
N GLU A 47 1.89 -3.24 5.93
CA GLU A 47 2.93 -4.14 5.41
C GLU A 47 2.70 -5.59 5.81
N SER A 48 2.06 -5.83 6.95
CA SER A 48 1.70 -7.18 7.40
C SER A 48 0.41 -7.71 6.76
N GLY A 49 -0.35 -6.84 6.08
CA GLY A 49 -1.64 -7.22 5.52
C GLY A 49 -2.79 -7.19 6.50
N MET A 50 -2.53 -6.73 7.73
CA MET A 50 -3.57 -6.64 8.75
C MET A 50 -4.59 -5.56 8.43
N LYS A 51 -4.13 -4.45 7.85
CA LYS A 51 -4.97 -3.34 7.44
C LYS A 51 -4.57 -2.87 6.05
N ILE A 52 -5.47 -2.15 5.41
CA ILE A 52 -5.25 -1.58 4.08
C ILE A 52 -5.29 -0.06 4.20
N PRO A 53 -4.38 0.66 3.52
CA PRO A 53 -4.49 2.11 3.46
C PRO A 53 -5.82 2.54 2.86
N ASN A 54 -6.39 3.63 3.39
CA ASN A 54 -7.58 4.20 2.78
C ASN A 54 -7.22 4.88 1.45
N ALA A 55 -8.23 5.36 0.72
CA ALA A 55 -8.02 5.94 -0.61
C ALA A 55 -7.06 7.13 -0.58
N GLU A 56 -7.17 8.00 0.41
CA GLU A 56 -6.28 9.16 0.53
C GLU A 56 -4.84 8.73 0.72
N ASN A 57 -4.60 7.77 1.61
CA ASN A 57 -3.25 7.26 1.85
C ASN A 57 -2.70 6.52 0.63
N LEU A 58 -3.52 5.75 -0.07
CA LEU A 58 -3.10 5.08 -1.30
C LEU A 58 -2.67 6.10 -2.37
N TYR A 59 -3.44 7.16 -2.52
CA TYR A 59 -3.11 8.22 -3.48
C TYR A 59 -1.76 8.85 -3.15
N ASN A 60 -1.55 9.19 -1.89
CA ASN A 60 -0.29 9.81 -1.47
C ASN A 60 0.90 8.85 -1.55
N LEU A 61 0.69 7.58 -1.25
CA LEU A 61 1.73 6.56 -1.45
C LEU A 61 2.14 6.47 -2.90
N ALA A 62 1.17 6.52 -3.81
CA ALA A 62 1.45 6.51 -5.25
C ALA A 62 2.27 7.72 -5.66
N LEU A 63 1.99 8.90 -5.11
CA LEU A 63 2.79 10.10 -5.35
C LEU A 63 4.21 9.94 -4.83
N ILE A 64 4.36 9.43 -3.60
CA ILE A 64 5.68 9.24 -2.97
C ILE A 64 6.53 8.26 -3.78
N PHE A 65 5.94 7.16 -4.23
CA PHE A 65 6.66 6.13 -4.98
C PHE A 65 6.66 6.38 -6.49
N ASN A 66 6.07 7.49 -6.95
CA ASN A 66 6.03 7.89 -8.36
C ASN A 66 5.46 6.79 -9.25
N MET A 67 4.27 6.32 -8.91
CA MET A 67 3.59 5.27 -9.65
C MET A 67 2.09 5.49 -9.61
N LYS A 68 1.35 4.67 -10.36
CA LYS A 68 -0.10 4.74 -10.35
C LYS A 68 -0.65 4.06 -9.10
N MET A 69 -1.75 4.57 -8.60
CA MET A 69 -2.40 4.03 -7.40
C MET A 69 -2.75 2.55 -7.57
N GLU A 70 -3.23 2.16 -8.75
CA GLU A 70 -3.57 0.77 -9.05
C GLU A 70 -2.36 -0.15 -9.06
N ASP A 71 -1.17 0.38 -9.30
CA ASP A 71 0.06 -0.43 -9.31
C ASP A 71 0.55 -0.75 -7.90
N LEU A 72 0.00 -0.10 -6.89
CA LEU A 72 0.28 -0.42 -5.49
C LEU A 72 -0.46 -1.68 -5.04
N LEU A 73 -1.57 -1.99 -5.69
CA LEU A 73 -2.49 -3.03 -5.27
C LEU A 73 -2.18 -4.36 -5.97
N VAL A 74 -2.23 -5.44 -5.23
CA VAL A 74 -2.17 -6.79 -5.81
C VAL A 74 -3.59 -7.35 -5.79
N MET A 75 -4.14 -7.54 -6.98
CA MET A 75 -5.52 -7.99 -7.14
C MET A 75 -5.54 -9.42 -7.67
N ILE A 76 -6.53 -10.18 -7.22
CA ILE A 76 -6.76 -11.55 -7.67
C ILE A 76 -8.14 -11.59 -8.29
N CYS A 77 -8.24 -12.18 -9.49
CA CYS A 77 -9.55 -12.38 -10.12
C CYS A 77 -10.26 -13.54 -9.46
N SER A 78 -11.54 -13.33 -9.15
CA SER A 78 -12.41 -14.36 -8.60
C SER A 78 -12.97 -15.20 -9.76
N PHE A 79 -12.87 -16.53 -9.64
CA PHE A 79 -13.40 -17.46 -10.62
C PHE A 79 -14.64 -18.15 -10.09
#